data_958e4dd96d726d9da7c4f00e44ae7ecc
#
_entry.id   958e4dd96d726d9da7c4f00e44ae7ecc
#
_cell.length_a   1.000
_cell.length_b   1.000
_cell.length_c   1.000
_cell.angle_alpha   90.00
_cell.angle_beta   90.00
_cell.angle_gamma   90.00
#
_symmetry.space_group_name_H-M   'P 1'
#
loop_
_entity.id
_entity.type
_entity.pdbx_description
1 polymer ?
#
loop_
_entity_poly.entity_id
_entity_poly.type
_entity_poly.pdbx_seq_one_letter_code
_entity_poly.pdbx_strand_id
1 'polypeptide(L)'
;MFVFRLLLKNAFRHKLRTLLTMVGLVVAISAFGLLRTIVDAWYAGVEGSSSTRLITRSNISLTFALPLNYIQRLRAVEGVTQVSWSNWFGGVYITERNFFPQFAVDPATYLPLYPEYKIDEAQKLAFLRDRQGVLVGRKLADKFGWKLGDPIPLRGTIYPGTWTFTLRAIWDGADAKTDESQLLMHWSYLNESVRQRAPGRADAVGVYILGIDEPNNAAMVSQRVDKLFANSLAETMTETEAAFQLSFVSMSEAILVAVQAVSLIIVMIIMAVMANTMTMTARERLAEYATLKALGFSPGFVVRLLFGESLLIAAIGGVAGLLLTIPLAAAFRSAVGTLFPVFQVSTLTMALQLAAALGVGAVAAAWPAWRMSRIDIVAGLRHVG
;
A
#
# COMPACT_ATOMS: atom_id res chain seq x y z
N MET A 1 37.55 -17.85 -5.26
CA MET A 1 37.51 -18.15 -3.80
C MET A 1 38.48 -17.28 -2.99
N PHE A 2 39.72 -17.06 -3.43
CA PHE A 2 40.70 -16.22 -2.73
C PHE A 2 40.27 -14.75 -2.55
N VAL A 3 39.84 -14.09 -3.61
CA VAL A 3 39.41 -12.66 -3.57
C VAL A 3 38.26 -12.46 -2.60
N PHE A 4 37.27 -13.35 -2.57
CA PHE A 4 36.12 -13.24 -1.66
C PHE A 4 36.53 -13.37 -0.17
N ARG A 5 37.45 -14.32 0.15
CA ARG A 5 38.05 -14.42 1.49
C ARG A 5 38.80 -13.16 1.89
N LEU A 6 39.52 -12.56 0.93
CA LEU A 6 40.26 -11.33 1.15
C LEU A 6 39.30 -10.17 1.45
N LEU A 7 38.21 -10.04 0.67
CA LEU A 7 37.18 -9.02 0.90
C LEU A 7 36.55 -9.17 2.27
N LEU A 8 36.13 -10.38 2.67
CA LEU A 8 35.57 -10.63 3.99
C LEU A 8 36.54 -10.25 5.11
N LYS A 9 37.80 -10.68 5.03
CA LYS A 9 38.83 -10.39 6.04
C LYS A 9 39.10 -8.88 6.14
N ASN A 10 39.06 -8.18 5.02
CA ASN A 10 39.25 -6.73 4.96
C ASN A 10 38.04 -5.99 5.53
N ALA A 11 36.83 -6.33 5.12
CA ALA A 11 35.60 -5.69 5.58
C ALA A 11 35.43 -5.77 7.10
N PHE A 12 35.86 -6.88 7.73
CA PHE A 12 35.73 -7.09 9.17
C PHE A 12 37.01 -6.82 9.97
N ARG A 13 38.01 -6.17 9.39
CA ARG A 13 39.27 -5.84 10.10
C ARG A 13 39.03 -4.87 11.27
N HIS A 14 38.18 -3.83 11.07
CA HIS A 14 37.72 -2.89 12.10
C HIS A 14 36.29 -3.22 12.54
N LYS A 15 36.15 -4.30 13.29
CA LYS A 15 34.85 -4.92 13.64
C LYS A 15 33.79 -3.92 14.12
N LEU A 16 34.15 -3.01 15.05
CA LEU A 16 33.19 -2.06 15.61
C LEU A 16 32.67 -1.09 14.55
N ARG A 17 33.56 -0.51 13.71
CA ARG A 17 33.17 0.42 12.66
C ARG A 17 32.27 -0.26 11.62
N THR A 18 32.70 -1.42 11.14
CA THR A 18 31.92 -2.18 10.16
C THR A 18 30.55 -2.57 10.73
N LEU A 19 30.50 -3.01 11.99
CA LEU A 19 29.24 -3.33 12.67
C LEU A 19 28.31 -2.13 12.75
N LEU A 20 28.83 -0.97 13.20
CA LEU A 20 28.04 0.26 13.30
C LEU A 20 27.53 0.73 11.93
N THR A 21 28.35 0.65 10.88
CA THR A 21 27.94 0.98 9.50
C THR A 21 26.88 0.00 9.00
N MET A 22 27.02 -1.31 9.28
CA MET A 22 26.02 -2.32 8.93
C MET A 22 24.71 -2.08 9.67
N VAL A 23 24.74 -1.82 10.98
CA VAL A 23 23.53 -1.50 11.77
C VAL A 23 22.83 -0.27 11.20
N GLY A 24 23.59 0.80 10.92
CA GLY A 24 23.04 2.00 10.29
C GLY A 24 22.38 1.69 8.93
N LEU A 25 23.01 0.86 8.12
CA LEU A 25 22.47 0.44 6.82
C LEU A 25 21.21 -0.43 6.99
N VAL A 26 21.21 -1.37 7.92
CA VAL A 26 20.04 -2.21 8.25
C VAL A 26 18.86 -1.33 8.65
N VAL A 27 19.06 -0.39 9.56
CA VAL A 27 18.02 0.55 10.00
C VAL A 27 17.51 1.40 8.83
N ALA A 28 18.41 1.96 8.02
CA ALA A 28 18.04 2.81 6.90
C ALA A 28 17.26 2.04 5.82
N ILE A 29 17.70 0.84 5.46
CA ILE A 29 17.03 0.02 4.45
C ILE A 29 15.68 -0.50 4.96
N SER A 30 15.58 -0.88 6.25
CA SER A 30 14.28 -1.26 6.81
C SER A 30 13.31 -0.08 6.93
N ALA A 31 13.79 1.11 7.30
CA ALA A 31 12.98 2.32 7.32
C ALA A 31 12.49 2.68 5.90
N PHE A 32 13.38 2.64 4.90
CA PHE A 32 13.02 2.83 3.50
C PHE A 32 11.94 1.84 3.06
N GLY A 33 12.11 0.55 3.35
CA GLY A 33 11.14 -0.49 3.02
C GLY A 33 9.79 -0.30 3.69
N LEU A 34 9.77 0.09 4.97
CA LEU A 34 8.53 0.34 5.70
C LEU A 34 7.79 1.58 5.14
N LEU A 35 8.49 2.69 4.92
CA LEU A 35 7.91 3.89 4.33
C LEU A 35 7.37 3.65 2.92
N ARG A 36 8.10 2.90 2.11
CA ARG A 36 7.63 2.49 0.78
C ARG A 36 6.39 1.60 0.87
N THR A 37 6.34 0.66 1.82
CA THR A 37 5.17 -0.20 2.05
C THR A 37 3.95 0.62 2.47
N ILE A 38 4.11 1.69 3.25
CA ILE A 38 3.02 2.62 3.59
C ILE A 38 2.47 3.28 2.31
N VAL A 39 3.35 3.76 1.43
CA VAL A 39 2.93 4.34 0.14
C VAL A 39 2.20 3.31 -0.71
N ASP A 40 2.76 2.10 -0.88
CA ASP A 40 2.13 1.01 -1.65
C ASP A 40 0.75 0.64 -1.07
N ALA A 41 0.61 0.61 0.27
CA ALA A 41 -0.66 0.31 0.93
C ALA A 41 -1.74 1.38 0.66
N TRP A 42 -1.36 2.64 0.44
CA TRP A 42 -2.28 3.71 0.05
C TRP A 42 -2.85 3.50 -1.36
N TYR A 43 -2.02 2.99 -2.27
CA TYR A 43 -2.42 2.69 -3.65
C TYR A 43 -3.06 1.30 -3.84
N ALA A 44 -3.08 0.47 -2.78
CA ALA A 44 -3.58 -0.91 -2.88
C ALA A 44 -5.04 -0.99 -3.36
N GLY A 45 -5.90 -0.06 -2.94
CA GLY A 45 -7.29 0.02 -3.40
C GLY A 45 -7.39 0.28 -4.91
N VAL A 46 -6.52 1.14 -5.46
CA VAL A 46 -6.46 1.41 -6.91
C VAL A 46 -6.03 0.16 -7.67
N GLU A 47 -5.01 -0.55 -7.18
CA GLU A 47 -4.52 -1.78 -7.81
C GLU A 47 -5.48 -2.97 -7.73
N GLY A 48 -6.35 -3.01 -6.71
CA GLY A 48 -7.39 -4.03 -6.53
C GLY A 48 -8.68 -3.73 -7.29
N SER A 49 -8.81 -2.55 -7.91
CA SER A 49 -10.02 -2.12 -8.62
C SER A 49 -10.22 -2.91 -9.92
N SER A 50 -11.49 -3.20 -10.25
CA SER A 50 -11.85 -3.85 -11.51
C SER A 50 -11.84 -2.86 -12.68
N SER A 51 -11.33 -3.31 -13.82
CA SER A 51 -11.35 -2.54 -15.05
C SER A 51 -12.75 -2.47 -15.71
N THR A 52 -13.68 -3.33 -15.28
CA THR A 52 -15.06 -3.40 -15.81
C THR A 52 -16.10 -2.84 -14.85
N ARG A 53 -15.68 -2.16 -13.78
CA ARG A 53 -16.59 -1.47 -12.86
C ARG A 53 -16.43 0.04 -12.98
N LEU A 54 -17.57 0.74 -13.09
CA LEU A 54 -17.65 2.19 -13.02
C LEU A 54 -18.40 2.60 -11.75
N ILE A 55 -18.00 3.72 -11.19
CA ILE A 55 -18.68 4.35 -10.05
C ILE A 55 -19.32 5.65 -10.54
N THR A 56 -20.63 5.75 -10.35
CA THR A 56 -21.39 6.98 -10.64
C THR A 56 -21.81 7.61 -9.33
N ARG A 57 -21.38 8.83 -9.10
CA ARG A 57 -21.65 9.62 -7.90
C ARG A 57 -22.23 10.98 -8.28
N SER A 58 -22.68 11.76 -7.28
CA SER A 58 -23.03 13.15 -7.52
C SER A 58 -21.81 13.95 -8.00
N ASN A 59 -22.00 14.77 -9.01
CA ASN A 59 -20.97 15.66 -9.56
C ASN A 59 -20.50 16.72 -8.55
N ILE A 60 -21.37 17.08 -7.58
CA ILE A 60 -21.04 18.10 -6.58
C ILE A 60 -20.12 17.53 -5.48
N SER A 61 -20.52 16.43 -4.86
CA SER A 61 -19.77 15.81 -3.76
C SER A 61 -20.34 14.43 -3.43
N LEU A 62 -19.51 13.56 -2.83
CA LEU A 62 -19.91 12.24 -2.31
C LEU A 62 -20.95 12.32 -1.17
N THR A 63 -21.12 13.48 -0.53
CA THR A 63 -22.11 13.69 0.53
C THR A 63 -23.51 13.92 -0.02
N PHE A 64 -23.64 14.24 -1.30
CA PHE A 64 -24.93 14.41 -1.95
C PHE A 64 -25.38 13.07 -2.55
N ALA A 65 -26.52 12.60 -2.09
CA ALA A 65 -27.11 11.36 -2.58
C ALA A 65 -27.75 11.53 -3.95
N LEU A 66 -27.75 10.46 -4.72
CA LEU A 66 -28.45 10.34 -5.99
C LEU A 66 -29.84 9.73 -5.77
N PRO A 67 -30.86 10.12 -6.56
CA PRO A 67 -32.19 9.50 -6.48
C PRO A 67 -32.16 8.02 -6.93
N LEU A 68 -32.85 7.14 -6.19
CA LEU A 68 -32.95 5.71 -6.52
C LEU A 68 -33.58 5.46 -7.91
N ASN A 69 -34.45 6.35 -8.37
CA ASN A 69 -35.13 6.20 -9.66
C ASN A 69 -34.18 6.30 -10.89
N TYR A 70 -32.93 6.75 -10.70
CA TYR A 70 -31.93 6.77 -11.78
C TYR A 70 -31.57 5.37 -12.28
N ILE A 71 -31.79 4.34 -11.47
CA ILE A 71 -31.46 2.93 -11.79
C ILE A 71 -32.07 2.49 -13.13
N GLN A 72 -33.32 2.88 -13.44
CA GLN A 72 -33.98 2.46 -14.69
C GLN A 72 -33.31 3.07 -15.92
N ARG A 73 -32.89 4.32 -15.81
CA ARG A 73 -32.18 5.03 -16.87
C ARG A 73 -30.76 4.50 -17.04
N LEU A 74 -30.07 4.17 -15.94
CA LEU A 74 -28.73 3.60 -15.96
C LEU A 74 -28.70 2.22 -16.63
N ARG A 75 -29.70 1.37 -16.35
CA ARG A 75 -29.84 0.05 -16.98
C ARG A 75 -30.08 0.10 -18.50
N ALA A 76 -30.59 1.21 -18.98
CA ALA A 76 -30.86 1.40 -20.42
C ALA A 76 -29.65 1.94 -21.20
N VAL A 77 -28.56 2.28 -20.53
CA VAL A 77 -27.35 2.79 -21.19
C VAL A 77 -26.63 1.64 -21.89
N GLU A 78 -26.35 1.81 -23.17
CA GLU A 78 -25.60 0.84 -23.97
C GLU A 78 -24.18 0.66 -23.41
N GLY A 79 -23.76 -0.61 -23.23
CA GLY A 79 -22.50 -0.99 -22.62
C GLY A 79 -22.58 -1.25 -21.11
N VAL A 80 -23.73 -0.93 -20.46
CA VAL A 80 -23.98 -1.27 -19.05
C VAL A 80 -24.62 -2.66 -18.98
N THR A 81 -23.97 -3.57 -18.28
CA THR A 81 -24.43 -4.96 -18.11
C THR A 81 -25.19 -5.16 -16.81
N GLN A 82 -24.82 -4.43 -15.77
CA GLN A 82 -25.42 -4.55 -14.44
C GLN A 82 -25.34 -3.21 -13.71
N VAL A 83 -26.33 -2.96 -12.84
CA VAL A 83 -26.40 -1.75 -11.99
C VAL A 83 -26.68 -2.17 -10.56
N SER A 84 -25.84 -1.74 -9.65
CA SER A 84 -26.06 -1.83 -8.20
C SER A 84 -25.84 -0.47 -7.56
N TRP A 85 -26.02 -0.38 -6.25
CA TRP A 85 -25.79 0.85 -5.49
C TRP A 85 -25.28 0.60 -4.09
N SER A 86 -24.71 1.64 -3.51
CA SER A 86 -24.13 1.61 -2.18
C SER A 86 -24.31 2.92 -1.45
N ASN A 87 -24.54 2.85 -0.16
CA ASN A 87 -24.50 3.98 0.77
C ASN A 87 -23.47 3.76 1.85
N TRP A 88 -22.68 4.76 2.12
CA TRP A 88 -21.81 4.78 3.30
C TRP A 88 -22.68 4.90 4.56
N PHE A 89 -22.49 3.99 5.53
CA PHE A 89 -23.28 3.97 6.76
C PHE A 89 -22.66 4.83 7.87
N GLY A 90 -21.35 4.78 8.05
CA GLY A 90 -20.62 5.61 9.01
C GLY A 90 -21.00 5.33 10.47
N GLY A 91 -21.13 4.07 10.86
CA GLY A 91 -21.43 3.69 12.25
C GLY A 91 -20.16 3.51 13.09
N VAL A 92 -20.31 3.60 14.41
CA VAL A 92 -19.26 3.37 15.40
C VAL A 92 -19.53 2.05 16.09
N TYR A 93 -18.53 1.16 16.09
CA TYR A 93 -18.54 -0.10 16.83
C TYR A 93 -17.82 0.06 18.17
N ILE A 94 -18.55 0.02 19.29
CA ILE A 94 -18.07 0.17 20.67
C ILE A 94 -17.39 1.53 20.90
N THR A 95 -16.28 1.82 20.21
CA THR A 95 -15.50 3.07 20.32
C THR A 95 -15.13 3.60 18.94
N GLU A 96 -14.85 4.90 18.83
CA GLU A 96 -14.46 5.56 17.57
C GLU A 96 -13.12 5.05 17.02
N ARG A 97 -12.28 4.44 17.87
CA ARG A 97 -11.02 3.81 17.46
C ARG A 97 -11.23 2.54 16.62
N ASN A 98 -12.40 1.92 16.74
CA ASN A 98 -12.78 0.72 15.99
C ASN A 98 -13.39 1.09 14.62
N PHE A 99 -12.69 1.94 13.90
CA PHE A 99 -13.12 2.34 12.56
C PHE A 99 -12.92 1.20 11.55
N PHE A 100 -13.94 0.99 10.71
CA PHE A 100 -13.89 0.16 9.51
C PHE A 100 -14.98 0.60 8.53
N PRO A 101 -14.78 0.42 7.21
CA PRO A 101 -15.75 0.79 6.19
C PRO A 101 -17.04 -0.04 6.32
N GLN A 102 -18.19 0.64 6.21
CA GLN A 102 -19.52 0.04 6.33
C GLN A 102 -20.39 0.56 5.19
N PHE A 103 -20.90 -0.37 4.38
CA PHE A 103 -21.71 -0.03 3.22
C PHE A 103 -23.06 -0.73 3.28
N ALA A 104 -24.12 0.04 3.05
CA ALA A 104 -25.44 -0.50 2.79
C ALA A 104 -25.59 -0.71 1.28
N VAL A 105 -25.77 -1.95 0.84
CA VAL A 105 -25.80 -2.36 -0.56
C VAL A 105 -27.09 -3.12 -0.89
N ASP A 106 -27.42 -3.26 -2.17
CA ASP A 106 -28.39 -4.26 -2.63
C ASP A 106 -27.65 -5.58 -2.90
N PRO A 107 -27.70 -6.56 -1.99
CA PRO A 107 -26.87 -7.75 -2.11
C PRO A 107 -27.10 -8.56 -3.39
N ALA A 108 -28.34 -8.55 -3.91
CA ALA A 108 -28.68 -9.32 -5.09
C ALA A 108 -27.97 -8.83 -6.37
N THR A 109 -27.77 -7.52 -6.48
CA THR A 109 -27.10 -6.90 -7.64
C THR A 109 -25.65 -6.55 -7.35
N TYR A 110 -25.28 -6.36 -6.06
CA TYR A 110 -23.92 -5.99 -5.66
C TYR A 110 -22.93 -7.15 -5.74
N LEU A 111 -23.27 -8.30 -5.13
CA LEU A 111 -22.34 -9.44 -5.04
C LEU A 111 -21.88 -9.97 -6.40
N PRO A 112 -22.71 -10.04 -7.45
CA PRO A 112 -22.25 -10.45 -8.77
C PRO A 112 -21.22 -9.50 -9.41
N LEU A 113 -21.21 -8.21 -9.00
CA LEU A 113 -20.21 -7.24 -9.47
C LEU A 113 -18.84 -7.41 -8.78
N TYR A 114 -18.79 -8.13 -7.65
CA TYR A 114 -17.58 -8.36 -6.85
C TYR A 114 -17.25 -9.86 -6.74
N PRO A 115 -16.91 -10.53 -7.85
CA PRO A 115 -16.61 -11.97 -7.88
C PRO A 115 -15.37 -12.34 -7.09
N GLU A 116 -14.57 -11.35 -6.72
CA GLU A 116 -13.41 -11.48 -5.81
C GLU A 116 -13.80 -11.77 -4.36
N TYR A 117 -15.05 -11.54 -3.96
CA TYR A 117 -15.56 -11.92 -2.63
C TYR A 117 -15.96 -13.40 -2.67
N LYS A 118 -15.12 -14.27 -2.12
CA LYS A 118 -15.39 -15.71 -2.01
C LYS A 118 -16.21 -15.97 -0.76
N ILE A 119 -17.47 -16.35 -0.95
CA ILE A 119 -18.45 -16.55 0.10
C ILE A 119 -18.95 -17.98 0.02
N ASP A 120 -19.06 -18.68 1.15
CA ASP A 120 -19.73 -19.96 1.22
C ASP A 120 -21.22 -19.81 0.81
N GLU A 121 -21.74 -20.70 -0.03
CA GLU A 121 -23.09 -20.57 -0.60
C GLU A 121 -24.19 -20.61 0.48
N ALA A 122 -24.03 -21.39 1.55
CA ALA A 122 -25.00 -21.43 2.64
C ALA A 122 -25.02 -20.11 3.42
N GLN A 123 -23.84 -19.52 3.66
CA GLN A 123 -23.70 -18.22 4.31
C GLN A 123 -24.27 -17.10 3.43
N LYS A 124 -23.98 -17.12 2.13
CA LYS A 124 -24.52 -16.17 1.16
C LYS A 124 -26.05 -16.19 1.12
N LEU A 125 -26.65 -17.38 1.09
CA LEU A 125 -28.10 -17.53 1.15
C LEU A 125 -28.66 -17.03 2.49
N ALA A 126 -27.98 -17.29 3.62
CA ALA A 126 -28.39 -16.78 4.93
C ALA A 126 -28.36 -15.25 4.96
N PHE A 127 -27.32 -14.63 4.40
CA PHE A 127 -27.23 -13.17 4.28
C PHE A 127 -28.35 -12.61 3.38
N LEU A 128 -28.58 -13.17 2.20
CA LEU A 128 -29.60 -12.69 1.28
C LEU A 128 -31.03 -12.74 1.86
N ARG A 129 -31.31 -13.69 2.77
CA ARG A 129 -32.63 -13.87 3.38
C ARG A 129 -32.88 -12.96 4.60
N ASP A 130 -31.83 -12.57 5.31
CA ASP A 130 -31.94 -11.80 6.54
C ASP A 130 -31.59 -10.33 6.29
N ARG A 131 -32.60 -9.46 6.26
CA ARG A 131 -32.41 -8.02 6.07
C ARG A 131 -31.62 -7.31 7.16
N GLN A 132 -31.56 -7.91 8.36
CA GLN A 132 -30.71 -7.43 9.47
C GLN A 132 -29.38 -8.16 9.50
N GLY A 133 -29.15 -9.09 8.57
CA GLY A 133 -27.88 -9.78 8.38
C GLY A 133 -26.80 -8.84 7.84
N VAL A 134 -25.55 -9.14 8.21
CA VAL A 134 -24.37 -8.52 7.64
C VAL A 134 -23.43 -9.56 7.10
N LEU A 135 -22.70 -9.15 6.08
CA LEU A 135 -21.60 -9.85 5.46
C LEU A 135 -20.33 -9.08 5.78
N VAL A 136 -19.30 -9.73 6.34
CA VAL A 136 -18.03 -9.08 6.72
C VAL A 136 -16.84 -9.78 6.09
N GLY A 137 -15.76 -9.02 5.84
CA GLY A 137 -14.51 -9.61 5.40
C GLY A 137 -13.81 -10.39 6.51
N ARG A 138 -13.05 -11.42 6.14
CA ARG A 138 -12.30 -12.30 7.05
C ARG A 138 -11.43 -11.53 8.03
N LYS A 139 -10.67 -10.57 7.53
CA LYS A 139 -9.78 -9.74 8.33
C LYS A 139 -10.51 -8.95 9.43
N LEU A 140 -11.72 -8.49 9.14
CA LEU A 140 -12.55 -7.77 10.10
C LEU A 140 -13.13 -8.74 11.15
N ALA A 141 -13.62 -9.91 10.72
CA ALA A 141 -14.12 -10.95 11.62
C ALA A 141 -13.03 -11.42 12.58
N ASP A 142 -11.82 -11.69 12.09
CA ASP A 142 -10.68 -12.14 12.90
C ASP A 142 -10.23 -11.04 13.88
N LYS A 143 -10.20 -9.78 13.46
CA LYS A 143 -9.81 -8.65 14.32
C LYS A 143 -10.68 -8.52 15.56
N PHE A 144 -11.98 -8.69 15.41
CA PHE A 144 -12.94 -8.56 16.51
C PHE A 144 -13.38 -9.90 17.13
N GLY A 145 -12.87 -11.00 16.59
CA GLY A 145 -13.22 -12.35 17.06
C GLY A 145 -14.68 -12.74 16.77
N TRP A 146 -15.29 -12.13 15.75
CA TRP A 146 -16.69 -12.38 15.41
C TRP A 146 -16.91 -13.76 14.78
N LYS A 147 -18.01 -14.38 15.18
CA LYS A 147 -18.47 -15.67 14.67
C LYS A 147 -19.85 -15.54 14.01
N LEU A 148 -20.17 -16.45 13.12
CA LEU A 148 -21.50 -16.50 12.51
C LEU A 148 -22.59 -16.57 13.59
N GLY A 149 -23.59 -15.71 13.48
CA GLY A 149 -24.68 -15.56 14.44
C GLY A 149 -24.45 -14.49 15.50
N ASP A 150 -23.24 -13.95 15.65
CA ASP A 150 -22.95 -12.91 16.64
C ASP A 150 -23.71 -11.60 16.32
N PRO A 151 -24.22 -10.89 17.36
CA PRO A 151 -24.80 -9.58 17.20
C PRO A 151 -23.71 -8.52 17.09
N ILE A 152 -23.81 -7.65 16.07
CA ILE A 152 -22.89 -6.53 15.84
C ILE A 152 -23.66 -5.22 16.06
N PRO A 153 -23.56 -4.60 17.26
CA PRO A 153 -24.18 -3.32 17.53
C PRO A 153 -23.36 -2.18 16.94
N LEU A 154 -24.00 -1.33 16.14
CA LEU A 154 -23.41 -0.12 15.58
C LEU A 154 -24.18 1.10 16.04
N ARG A 155 -23.50 2.13 16.52
CA ARG A 155 -24.07 3.44 16.77
C ARG A 155 -23.93 4.28 15.50
N GLY A 156 -25.06 4.54 14.81
CA GLY A 156 -25.07 5.31 13.59
C GLY A 156 -24.74 6.78 13.82
N THR A 157 -23.89 7.36 12.97
CA THR A 157 -23.55 8.79 12.98
C THR A 157 -24.32 9.54 11.89
N ILE A 158 -24.25 9.05 10.65
CA ILE A 158 -24.99 9.60 9.50
C ILE A 158 -26.48 9.23 9.58
N TYR A 159 -26.77 8.03 10.07
CA TYR A 159 -28.10 7.50 10.32
C TYR A 159 -28.30 7.29 11.82
N PRO A 160 -28.73 8.32 12.58
CA PRO A 160 -28.74 8.30 14.04
C PRO A 160 -29.54 7.15 14.62
N GLY A 161 -29.04 6.58 15.72
CA GLY A 161 -29.67 5.49 16.46
C GLY A 161 -28.72 4.31 16.68
N THR A 162 -29.20 3.36 17.49
CA THR A 162 -28.50 2.08 17.68
C THR A 162 -29.05 1.04 16.71
N TRP A 163 -28.15 0.42 15.99
CA TRP A 163 -28.44 -0.58 14.98
C TRP A 163 -27.80 -1.88 15.40
N THR A 164 -28.57 -2.94 15.51
CA THR A 164 -28.03 -4.27 15.84
C THR A 164 -28.20 -5.17 14.63
N PHE A 165 -27.09 -5.63 14.10
CA PHE A 165 -27.03 -6.54 12.98
C PHE A 165 -26.61 -7.92 13.44
N THR A 166 -26.89 -8.97 12.64
CA THR A 166 -26.45 -10.34 12.92
C THR A 166 -25.45 -10.76 11.84
N LEU A 167 -24.29 -11.27 12.25
CA LEU A 167 -23.29 -11.78 11.30
C LEU A 167 -23.81 -13.05 10.60
N ARG A 168 -24.09 -12.97 9.31
CA ARG A 168 -24.64 -14.10 8.51
C ARG A 168 -23.64 -14.71 7.56
N ALA A 169 -22.65 -13.94 7.11
CA ALA A 169 -21.66 -14.44 6.21
C ALA A 169 -20.31 -13.75 6.39
N ILE A 170 -19.24 -14.47 6.04
CA ILE A 170 -17.87 -13.96 6.02
C ILE A 170 -17.31 -14.25 4.63
N TRP A 171 -16.70 -13.25 3.97
CA TRP A 171 -16.01 -13.48 2.72
C TRP A 171 -14.51 -13.57 2.91
N ASP A 172 -13.88 -14.39 2.09
CA ASP A 172 -12.44 -14.44 1.88
C ASP A 172 -12.11 -13.79 0.54
N GLY A 173 -11.01 -13.06 0.46
CA GLY A 173 -10.56 -12.45 -0.78
C GLY A 173 -10.05 -13.49 -1.77
N ALA A 174 -10.34 -13.28 -3.07
CA ALA A 174 -9.80 -14.14 -4.12
C ALA A 174 -8.26 -14.05 -4.22
N ASP A 175 -7.72 -12.91 -3.82
CA ASP A 175 -6.28 -12.64 -3.78
C ASP A 175 -5.91 -11.71 -2.61
N ALA A 176 -4.61 -11.47 -2.44
CA ALA A 176 -4.07 -10.63 -1.38
C ALA A 176 -4.38 -9.12 -1.54
N LYS A 177 -4.92 -8.69 -2.68
CA LYS A 177 -5.31 -7.31 -2.97
C LYS A 177 -6.77 -7.02 -2.64
N THR A 178 -7.58 -8.07 -2.42
CA THR A 178 -8.99 -7.93 -2.06
C THR A 178 -9.11 -7.35 -0.64
N ASP A 179 -9.92 -6.30 -0.50
CA ASP A 179 -10.19 -5.69 0.81
C ASP A 179 -11.14 -6.54 1.64
N GLU A 180 -10.64 -7.14 2.72
CA GLU A 180 -11.39 -7.93 3.69
C GLU A 180 -11.70 -7.16 4.98
N SER A 181 -11.62 -5.82 4.96
CA SER A 181 -11.81 -4.98 6.14
C SER A 181 -13.16 -4.27 6.21
N GLN A 182 -14.09 -4.62 5.32
CA GLN A 182 -15.39 -3.97 5.17
C GLN A 182 -16.53 -4.79 5.80
N LEU A 183 -17.63 -4.09 6.10
CA LEU A 183 -18.91 -4.66 6.48
C LEU A 183 -19.98 -4.23 5.49
N LEU A 184 -20.70 -5.20 4.95
CA LEU A 184 -21.83 -4.98 4.03
C LEU A 184 -23.14 -5.33 4.74
N MET A 185 -24.12 -4.42 4.63
CA MET A 185 -25.47 -4.57 5.16
C MET A 185 -26.50 -4.35 4.06
N HIS A 186 -27.74 -4.73 4.30
CA HIS A 186 -28.83 -4.53 3.35
C HIS A 186 -29.27 -3.07 3.26
N TRP A 187 -29.17 -2.50 2.07
CA TRP A 187 -29.69 -1.14 1.78
C TRP A 187 -31.21 -1.04 2.04
N SER A 188 -31.96 -2.10 1.73
CA SER A 188 -33.41 -2.12 1.95
C SER A 188 -33.80 -1.92 3.42
N TYR A 189 -33.04 -2.50 4.35
CA TYR A 189 -33.25 -2.30 5.80
C TYR A 189 -32.92 -0.87 6.22
N LEU A 190 -31.79 -0.34 5.73
CA LEU A 190 -31.40 1.05 5.97
C LEU A 190 -32.48 2.01 5.44
N ASN A 191 -32.87 1.86 4.17
CA ASN A 191 -33.80 2.74 3.50
C ASN A 191 -35.19 2.74 4.16
N GLU A 192 -35.69 1.57 4.56
CA GLU A 192 -36.96 1.46 5.27
C GLU A 192 -36.92 2.18 6.60
N SER A 193 -35.84 2.02 7.37
CA SER A 193 -35.65 2.72 8.65
C SER A 193 -35.54 4.25 8.45
N VAL A 194 -34.88 4.68 7.37
CA VAL A 194 -34.79 6.12 7.00
C VAL A 194 -36.18 6.65 6.61
N ARG A 195 -36.95 5.87 5.83
CA ARG A 195 -38.31 6.27 5.41
C ARG A 195 -39.23 6.52 6.61
N GLN A 196 -39.07 5.71 7.66
CA GLN A 196 -39.85 5.89 8.90
C GLN A 196 -39.45 7.11 9.74
N ARG A 197 -38.16 7.44 9.77
CA ARG A 197 -37.58 8.48 10.65
C ARG A 197 -37.38 9.82 9.96
N ALA A 198 -37.07 9.81 8.68
CA ALA A 198 -36.74 10.98 7.86
C ALA A 198 -37.19 10.76 6.40
N PRO A 199 -38.49 10.77 6.08
CA PRO A 199 -39.02 10.40 4.76
C PRO A 199 -38.39 11.15 3.59
N GLY A 200 -38.03 12.41 3.77
CA GLY A 200 -37.37 13.23 2.74
C GLY A 200 -35.92 12.79 2.37
N ARG A 201 -35.34 11.87 3.12
CA ARG A 201 -34.00 11.29 2.86
C ARG A 201 -34.08 9.84 2.36
N ALA A 202 -35.28 9.29 2.26
CA ALA A 202 -35.47 7.93 1.73
C ALA A 202 -35.28 7.90 0.21
N ASP A 203 -35.14 6.70 -0.32
CA ASP A 203 -34.97 6.44 -1.75
C ASP A 203 -33.81 7.20 -2.40
N ALA A 204 -32.74 7.34 -1.61
CA ALA A 204 -31.49 7.99 -1.97
C ALA A 204 -30.32 7.05 -1.83
N VAL A 205 -29.41 7.08 -2.80
CA VAL A 205 -28.21 6.23 -2.85
C VAL A 205 -26.96 7.11 -2.87
N GLY A 206 -25.90 6.64 -2.23
CA GLY A 206 -24.62 7.37 -2.21
C GLY A 206 -23.93 7.33 -3.56
N VAL A 207 -23.78 6.13 -4.11
CA VAL A 207 -23.17 5.87 -5.42
C VAL A 207 -23.87 4.72 -6.12
N TYR A 208 -23.84 4.75 -7.46
CA TYR A 208 -24.15 3.58 -8.28
C TYR A 208 -22.86 2.89 -8.70
N ILE A 209 -22.90 1.57 -8.77
CA ILE A 209 -21.85 0.71 -9.29
C ILE A 209 -22.36 0.09 -10.59
N LEU A 210 -21.68 0.37 -11.69
CA LEU A 210 -22.06 -0.12 -13.00
C LEU A 210 -21.05 -1.18 -13.47
N GLY A 211 -21.54 -2.35 -13.83
CA GLY A 211 -20.77 -3.31 -14.59
C GLY A 211 -20.83 -2.95 -16.08
N ILE A 212 -19.70 -3.02 -16.77
CA ILE A 212 -19.62 -2.79 -18.21
C ILE A 212 -19.11 -4.05 -18.92
N ASP A 213 -19.44 -4.17 -20.20
CA ASP A 213 -19.09 -5.31 -21.06
C ASP A 213 -17.57 -5.40 -21.30
N GLU A 214 -16.94 -4.28 -21.66
CA GLU A 214 -15.53 -4.20 -22.02
C GLU A 214 -14.81 -3.04 -21.35
N PRO A 215 -13.58 -3.24 -20.81
CA PRO A 215 -12.80 -2.17 -20.17
C PRO A 215 -12.53 -0.97 -21.08
N ASN A 216 -12.35 -1.21 -22.39
CA ASN A 216 -12.07 -0.17 -23.36
C ASN A 216 -13.25 0.79 -23.57
N ASN A 217 -14.47 0.36 -23.22
CA ASN A 217 -15.68 1.17 -23.33
C ASN A 217 -15.90 2.09 -22.12
N ALA A 218 -15.10 1.98 -21.08
CA ALA A 218 -15.27 2.70 -19.81
C ALA A 218 -15.48 4.21 -20.00
N ALA A 219 -14.61 4.87 -20.76
CA ALA A 219 -14.69 6.31 -21.01
C ALA A 219 -15.97 6.71 -21.77
N MET A 220 -16.36 5.93 -22.77
CA MET A 220 -17.53 6.16 -23.59
C MET A 220 -18.82 5.96 -22.77
N VAL A 221 -18.90 4.88 -21.98
CA VAL A 221 -20.04 4.61 -21.11
C VAL A 221 -20.17 5.69 -20.04
N SER A 222 -19.05 6.10 -19.41
CA SER A 222 -19.05 7.20 -18.42
C SER A 222 -19.64 8.48 -19.01
N GLN A 223 -19.20 8.89 -20.20
CA GLN A 223 -19.71 10.08 -20.88
C GLN A 223 -21.19 9.96 -21.23
N ARG A 224 -21.66 8.78 -21.67
CA ARG A 224 -23.08 8.53 -21.95
C ARG A 224 -23.93 8.67 -20.69
N VAL A 225 -23.47 8.10 -19.57
CA VAL A 225 -24.14 8.21 -18.28
C VAL A 225 -24.24 9.68 -17.84
N ASP A 226 -23.13 10.40 -17.83
CA ASP A 226 -23.12 11.78 -17.34
C ASP A 226 -23.93 12.71 -18.25
N LYS A 227 -23.91 12.51 -19.56
CA LYS A 227 -24.76 13.23 -20.51
C LYS A 227 -26.26 12.95 -20.26
N LEU A 228 -26.61 11.73 -19.86
CA LEU A 228 -28.00 11.34 -19.56
C LEU A 228 -28.59 12.13 -18.37
N PHE A 229 -27.75 12.51 -17.41
CA PHE A 229 -28.13 13.23 -16.21
C PHE A 229 -27.66 14.70 -16.18
N ALA A 230 -27.09 15.19 -17.29
CA ALA A 230 -26.79 16.61 -17.43
C ALA A 230 -28.07 17.45 -17.30
N ASN A 231 -27.99 18.57 -16.59
CA ASN A 231 -29.12 19.47 -16.27
C ASN A 231 -30.26 18.79 -15.46
N SER A 232 -30.00 17.65 -14.82
CA SER A 232 -30.94 17.06 -13.87
C SER A 232 -30.76 17.65 -12.47
N LEU A 233 -31.70 17.36 -11.54
CA LEU A 233 -31.60 17.81 -10.14
C LEU A 233 -30.37 17.30 -9.41
N ALA A 234 -29.84 16.16 -9.85
CA ALA A 234 -28.61 15.54 -9.31
C ALA A 234 -27.76 15.09 -10.48
N GLU A 235 -26.94 15.98 -11.00
CA GLU A 235 -25.95 15.65 -12.04
C GLU A 235 -24.96 14.60 -11.53
N THR A 236 -24.53 13.74 -12.45
CA THR A 236 -23.64 12.63 -12.13
C THR A 236 -22.23 12.90 -12.62
N MET A 237 -21.28 12.26 -11.94
CA MET A 237 -19.91 12.08 -12.38
C MET A 237 -19.60 10.58 -12.34
N THR A 238 -19.31 10.03 -13.51
CA THR A 238 -19.05 8.61 -13.70
C THR A 238 -17.60 8.40 -14.06
N GLU A 239 -16.92 7.57 -13.30
CA GLU A 239 -15.49 7.29 -13.43
C GLU A 239 -15.21 5.80 -13.20
N THR A 240 -14.04 5.31 -13.63
CA THR A 240 -13.64 3.94 -13.32
C THR A 240 -13.45 3.78 -11.81
N GLU A 241 -13.66 2.56 -11.30
CA GLU A 241 -13.42 2.26 -9.87
C GLU A 241 -11.99 2.65 -9.46
N ALA A 242 -11.00 2.42 -10.33
CA ALA A 242 -9.61 2.84 -10.08
C ALA A 242 -9.46 4.37 -9.97
N ALA A 243 -10.11 5.16 -10.84
CA ALA A 243 -10.08 6.62 -10.77
C ALA A 243 -10.78 7.13 -9.50
N PHE A 244 -11.91 6.51 -9.13
CA PHE A 244 -12.62 6.80 -7.89
C PHE A 244 -11.74 6.55 -6.66
N GLN A 245 -11.07 5.41 -6.58
CA GLN A 245 -10.12 5.12 -5.49
C GLN A 245 -8.94 6.09 -5.49
N LEU A 246 -8.43 6.45 -6.66
CA LEU A 246 -7.33 7.41 -6.80
C LEU A 246 -7.72 8.80 -6.28
N SER A 247 -9.00 9.19 -6.38
CA SER A 247 -9.47 10.48 -5.84
C SER A 247 -9.27 10.59 -4.33
N PHE A 248 -9.42 9.50 -3.57
CA PHE A 248 -9.12 9.48 -2.12
C PHE A 248 -7.62 9.54 -1.85
N VAL A 249 -6.82 8.86 -2.67
CA VAL A 249 -5.35 8.91 -2.56
C VAL A 249 -4.86 10.33 -2.79
N SER A 250 -5.41 11.04 -3.79
CA SER A 250 -5.02 12.42 -4.12
C SER A 250 -5.32 13.41 -2.98
N MET A 251 -6.33 13.17 -2.16
CA MET A 251 -6.58 13.99 -0.96
C MET A 251 -5.43 13.92 0.05
N SER A 252 -4.62 12.86 0.01
CA SER A 252 -3.48 12.63 0.90
C SER A 252 -2.12 12.81 0.18
N GLU A 253 -2.12 13.33 -1.05
CA GLU A 253 -0.91 13.43 -1.89
C GLU A 253 0.25 14.15 -1.20
N ALA A 254 -0.02 15.26 -0.51
CA ALA A 254 1.01 16.01 0.22
C ALA A 254 1.70 15.14 1.29
N ILE A 255 0.95 14.27 1.98
CA ILE A 255 1.49 13.35 2.99
C ILE A 255 2.34 12.29 2.30
N LEU A 256 1.87 11.73 1.19
CA LEU A 256 2.60 10.71 0.44
C LEU A 256 3.91 11.24 -0.12
N VAL A 257 3.91 12.45 -0.69
CA VAL A 257 5.11 13.14 -1.16
C VAL A 257 6.09 13.36 -0.01
N ALA A 258 5.61 13.81 1.17
CA ALA A 258 6.45 13.97 2.34
C ALA A 258 7.09 12.65 2.81
N VAL A 259 6.32 11.57 2.85
CA VAL A 259 6.82 10.22 3.21
C VAL A 259 7.87 9.74 2.20
N GLN A 260 7.66 9.97 0.90
CA GLN A 260 8.64 9.62 -0.14
C GLN A 260 9.92 10.45 -0.01
N ALA A 261 9.79 11.74 0.27
CA ALA A 261 10.95 12.63 0.48
C ALA A 261 11.78 12.19 1.70
N VAL A 262 11.14 11.89 2.83
CA VAL A 262 11.80 11.36 4.04
C VAL A 262 12.50 10.05 3.73
N SER A 263 11.87 9.16 2.99
CA SER A 263 12.45 7.87 2.55
C SER A 263 13.75 8.08 1.75
N LEU A 264 13.75 9.02 0.81
CA LEU A 264 14.93 9.38 0.02
C LEU A 264 16.03 10.00 0.87
N ILE A 265 15.68 10.90 1.80
CA ILE A 265 16.62 11.55 2.72
C ILE A 265 17.33 10.51 3.59
N ILE A 266 16.62 9.50 4.10
CA ILE A 266 17.22 8.40 4.88
C ILE A 266 18.28 7.67 4.04
N VAL A 267 18.00 7.35 2.78
CA VAL A 267 18.97 6.72 1.87
C VAL A 267 20.18 7.62 1.62
N MET A 268 19.98 8.93 1.45
CA MET A 268 21.08 9.88 1.28
C MET A 268 21.95 10.00 2.54
N ILE A 269 21.36 10.02 3.73
CA ILE A 269 22.10 10.07 4.99
C ILE A 269 22.99 8.85 5.15
N ILE A 270 22.44 7.64 4.97
CA ILE A 270 23.25 6.43 5.11
C ILE A 270 24.34 6.32 4.04
N MET A 271 24.07 6.84 2.82
CA MET A 271 25.06 6.93 1.76
C MET A 271 26.24 7.83 2.18
N ALA A 272 25.96 8.99 2.78
CA ALA A 272 27.00 9.89 3.30
C ALA A 272 27.81 9.25 4.43
N VAL A 273 27.14 8.56 5.36
CA VAL A 273 27.81 7.82 6.46
C VAL A 273 28.71 6.73 5.90
N MET A 274 28.24 5.96 4.95
CA MET A 274 29.00 4.88 4.34
C MET A 274 30.19 5.42 3.51
N ALA A 275 29.98 6.53 2.78
CA ALA A 275 31.06 7.21 2.04
C ALA A 275 32.18 7.71 2.97
N ASN A 276 31.80 8.30 4.12
CA ASN A 276 32.76 8.71 5.15
C ASN A 276 33.54 7.51 5.70
N THR A 277 32.84 6.43 6.02
CA THR A 277 33.47 5.18 6.51
C THR A 277 34.44 4.60 5.48
N MET A 278 34.06 4.53 4.20
CA MET A 278 34.91 4.04 3.11
C MET A 278 36.12 4.94 2.88
N THR A 279 35.96 6.26 3.00
CA THR A 279 37.06 7.24 2.88
C THR A 279 38.08 7.05 4.00
N MET A 280 37.62 6.83 5.24
CA MET A 280 38.48 6.59 6.39
C MET A 280 39.25 5.27 6.24
N THR A 281 38.54 4.19 5.86
CA THR A 281 39.16 2.88 5.58
C THR A 281 40.23 2.98 4.48
N ALA A 282 39.94 3.72 3.40
CA ALA A 282 40.85 3.92 2.30
C ALA A 282 42.13 4.68 2.74
N ARG A 283 41.99 5.70 3.59
CA ARG A 283 43.14 6.44 4.14
C ARG A 283 44.00 5.58 5.04
N GLU A 284 43.43 4.80 5.94
CA GLU A 284 44.15 3.91 6.86
C GLU A 284 44.97 2.83 6.10
N ARG A 285 44.53 2.46 4.91
CA ARG A 285 45.14 1.42 4.08
C ARG A 285 45.96 1.98 2.92
N LEU A 286 46.34 3.27 2.98
CA LEU A 286 47.08 3.96 1.95
C LEU A 286 48.38 3.24 1.62
N ALA A 287 49.17 2.89 2.66
CA ALA A 287 50.46 2.19 2.53
C ALA A 287 50.29 0.77 1.89
N GLU A 288 49.24 0.04 2.27
CA GLU A 288 48.93 -1.26 1.67
C GLU A 288 48.67 -1.14 0.16
N TYR A 289 47.89 -0.12 -0.26
CA TYR A 289 47.60 0.13 -1.68
C TYR A 289 48.83 0.61 -2.45
N ALA A 290 49.71 1.42 -1.84
CA ALA A 290 50.98 1.82 -2.43
C ALA A 290 51.91 0.62 -2.62
N THR A 291 51.98 -0.28 -1.64
CA THR A 291 52.76 -1.53 -1.75
C THR A 291 52.23 -2.44 -2.86
N LEU A 292 50.90 -2.61 -2.97
CA LEU A 292 50.32 -3.39 -4.07
C LEU A 292 50.68 -2.80 -5.44
N LYS A 293 50.65 -1.48 -5.59
CA LYS A 293 51.07 -0.80 -6.84
C LYS A 293 52.57 -0.98 -7.11
N ALA A 294 53.43 -0.93 -6.06
CA ALA A 294 54.85 -1.16 -6.21
C ALA A 294 55.18 -2.61 -6.63
N LEU A 295 54.34 -3.58 -6.24
CA LEU A 295 54.41 -4.99 -6.66
C LEU A 295 53.83 -5.23 -8.08
N GLY A 296 53.36 -4.17 -8.78
CA GLY A 296 52.89 -4.26 -10.17
C GLY A 296 51.39 -4.49 -10.32
N PHE A 297 50.59 -4.44 -9.27
CA PHE A 297 49.15 -4.51 -9.39
C PHE A 297 48.56 -3.23 -10.03
N SER A 298 47.65 -3.39 -10.96
CA SER A 298 47.03 -2.25 -11.67
C SER A 298 46.19 -1.39 -10.72
N PRO A 299 46.09 -0.07 -10.97
CA PRO A 299 45.15 0.81 -10.23
C PRO A 299 43.70 0.30 -10.19
N GLY A 300 43.27 -0.37 -11.28
CA GLY A 300 41.95 -0.97 -11.37
C GLY A 300 41.73 -2.15 -10.40
N PHE A 301 42.80 -2.81 -9.95
CA PHE A 301 42.72 -3.83 -8.89
C PHE A 301 42.35 -3.22 -7.55
N VAL A 302 42.98 -2.07 -7.18
CA VAL A 302 42.67 -1.34 -5.95
C VAL A 302 41.24 -0.85 -5.95
N VAL A 303 40.78 -0.32 -7.12
CA VAL A 303 39.36 0.11 -7.31
C VAL A 303 38.42 -1.07 -7.06
N ARG A 304 38.66 -2.22 -7.72
CA ARG A 304 37.83 -3.42 -7.54
C ARG A 304 37.80 -3.92 -6.10
N LEU A 305 38.91 -3.80 -5.37
CA LEU A 305 39.00 -4.22 -3.97
C LEU A 305 38.11 -3.33 -3.08
N LEU A 306 38.19 -1.99 -3.22
CA LEU A 306 37.37 -1.04 -2.47
C LEU A 306 35.87 -1.14 -2.80
N PHE A 307 35.53 -1.25 -4.09
CA PHE A 307 34.14 -1.47 -4.50
C PHE A 307 33.60 -2.81 -3.97
N GLY A 308 34.39 -3.88 -4.06
CA GLY A 308 34.02 -5.20 -3.57
C GLY A 308 33.75 -5.21 -2.06
N GLU A 309 34.58 -4.52 -1.28
CA GLU A 309 34.40 -4.38 0.16
C GLU A 309 33.13 -3.59 0.50
N SER A 310 32.91 -2.45 -0.16
CA SER A 310 31.73 -1.63 0.01
C SER A 310 30.46 -2.37 -0.37
N LEU A 311 30.43 -3.01 -1.55
CA LEU A 311 29.29 -3.80 -2.02
C LEU A 311 28.99 -5.00 -1.13
N LEU A 312 30.02 -5.63 -0.56
CA LEU A 312 29.83 -6.75 0.38
C LEU A 312 29.12 -6.29 1.65
N ILE A 313 29.57 -5.19 2.25
CA ILE A 313 28.92 -4.58 3.42
C ILE A 313 27.49 -4.16 3.08
N ALA A 314 27.29 -3.55 1.92
CA ALA A 314 25.99 -3.12 1.42
C ALA A 314 25.03 -4.30 1.18
N ALA A 315 25.53 -5.39 0.59
CA ALA A 315 24.72 -6.58 0.36
C ALA A 315 24.29 -7.26 1.67
N ILE A 316 25.21 -7.43 2.62
CA ILE A 316 24.90 -8.04 3.92
C ILE A 316 23.90 -7.15 4.70
N GLY A 317 24.18 -5.85 4.81
CA GLY A 317 23.30 -4.91 5.50
C GLY A 317 21.95 -4.74 4.80
N GLY A 318 21.94 -4.73 3.45
CA GLY A 318 20.72 -4.66 2.64
C GLY A 318 19.82 -5.87 2.83
N VAL A 319 20.38 -7.09 2.78
CA VAL A 319 19.62 -8.32 3.03
C VAL A 319 19.10 -8.37 4.46
N ALA A 320 19.92 -8.01 5.45
CA ALA A 320 19.48 -7.95 6.84
C ALA A 320 18.38 -6.90 7.04
N GLY A 321 18.48 -5.71 6.40
CA GLY A 321 17.46 -4.67 6.43
C GLY A 321 16.14 -5.13 5.79
N LEU A 322 16.20 -5.83 4.66
CA LEU A 322 15.04 -6.42 4.02
C LEU A 322 14.36 -7.45 4.94
N LEU A 323 15.13 -8.36 5.53
CA LEU A 323 14.60 -9.37 6.46
C LEU A 323 13.97 -8.72 7.70
N LEU A 324 14.53 -7.63 8.20
CA LEU A 324 13.98 -6.86 9.33
C LEU A 324 12.70 -6.11 8.93
N THR A 325 12.54 -5.70 7.68
CA THR A 325 11.33 -5.01 7.19
C THR A 325 10.08 -5.87 7.36
N ILE A 326 10.15 -7.18 7.18
CA ILE A 326 9.01 -8.10 7.24
C ILE A 326 8.34 -8.09 8.63
N PRO A 327 9.06 -8.37 9.75
CA PRO A 327 8.45 -8.32 11.08
C PRO A 327 8.06 -6.89 11.49
N LEU A 328 8.80 -5.85 11.07
CA LEU A 328 8.42 -4.46 11.33
C LEU A 328 7.10 -4.11 10.63
N ALA A 329 6.92 -4.51 9.38
CA ALA A 329 5.68 -4.31 8.64
C ALA A 329 4.51 -5.08 9.29
N ALA A 330 4.74 -6.30 9.79
CA ALA A 330 3.73 -7.05 10.52
C ALA A 330 3.32 -6.37 11.85
N ALA A 331 4.30 -5.88 12.61
CA ALA A 331 4.05 -5.12 13.84
C ALA A 331 3.31 -3.80 13.57
N PHE A 332 3.70 -3.07 12.51
CA PHE A 332 3.01 -1.85 12.09
C PHE A 332 1.57 -2.13 11.69
N ARG A 333 1.32 -3.18 10.89
CA ARG A 333 -0.03 -3.60 10.50
C ARG A 333 -0.92 -3.88 11.71
N SER A 334 -0.41 -4.56 12.74
CA SER A 334 -1.17 -4.83 13.96
C SER A 334 -1.49 -3.56 14.76
N ALA A 335 -0.60 -2.56 14.75
CA ALA A 335 -0.78 -1.29 15.45
C ALA A 335 -1.78 -0.36 14.73
N VAL A 336 -1.74 -0.32 13.40
CA VAL A 336 -2.58 0.59 12.58
C VAL A 336 -3.98 0.00 12.31
N GLY A 337 -4.14 -1.32 12.48
CA GLY A 337 -5.44 -1.99 12.39
C GLY A 337 -6.03 -1.99 10.98
N THR A 338 -7.26 -1.47 10.83
CA THR A 338 -8.02 -1.45 9.57
C THR A 338 -7.84 -0.18 8.74
N LEU A 339 -6.91 0.71 9.12
CA LEU A 339 -6.66 1.94 8.35
C LEU A 339 -6.15 1.62 6.94
N PHE A 340 -5.33 0.56 6.82
CA PHE A 340 -4.86 0.06 5.53
C PHE A 340 -5.47 -1.33 5.27
N PRO A 341 -6.40 -1.44 4.32
CA PRO A 341 -7.04 -2.72 3.96
C PRO A 341 -6.03 -3.79 3.59
N VAL A 342 -5.06 -3.40 2.78
CA VAL A 342 -3.95 -4.26 2.34
C VAL A 342 -2.64 -3.63 2.78
N PHE A 343 -1.88 -4.32 3.65
CA PHE A 343 -0.56 -3.87 4.11
C PHE A 343 0.43 -5.04 4.03
N GLN A 344 1.13 -5.12 2.91
CA GLN A 344 2.12 -6.17 2.62
C GLN A 344 3.33 -5.56 1.93
N VAL A 345 4.52 -6.09 2.24
CA VAL A 345 5.75 -5.69 1.55
C VAL A 345 5.73 -6.28 0.14
N SER A 346 5.60 -5.42 -0.88
CA SER A 346 5.55 -5.86 -2.27
C SER A 346 6.91 -6.38 -2.74
N THR A 347 6.91 -7.29 -3.73
CA THR A 347 8.14 -7.78 -4.37
C THR A 347 8.95 -6.64 -5.00
N LEU A 348 8.27 -5.62 -5.51
CA LEU A 348 8.90 -4.41 -6.03
C LEU A 348 9.63 -3.64 -4.92
N THR A 349 9.01 -3.47 -3.76
CA THR A 349 9.63 -2.83 -2.59
C THR A 349 10.86 -3.61 -2.13
N MET A 350 10.80 -4.96 -2.08
CA MET A 350 11.96 -5.79 -1.76
C MET A 350 13.11 -5.60 -2.77
N ALA A 351 12.80 -5.57 -4.05
CA ALA A 351 13.79 -5.32 -5.11
C ALA A 351 14.41 -3.92 -5.00
N LEU A 352 13.58 -2.90 -4.73
CA LEU A 352 14.05 -1.52 -4.54
C LEU A 352 14.94 -1.37 -3.30
N GLN A 353 14.65 -2.08 -2.19
CA GLN A 353 15.50 -2.11 -0.99
C GLN A 353 16.90 -2.66 -1.31
N LEU A 354 16.97 -3.77 -2.04
CA LEU A 354 18.26 -4.34 -2.46
C LEU A 354 19.00 -3.44 -3.44
N ALA A 355 18.29 -2.86 -4.41
CA ALA A 355 18.87 -1.90 -5.35
C ALA A 355 19.39 -0.64 -4.64
N ALA A 356 18.65 -0.10 -3.68
CA ALA A 356 19.06 1.04 -2.87
C ALA A 356 20.31 0.70 -2.04
N ALA A 357 20.34 -0.45 -1.37
CA ALA A 357 21.49 -0.87 -0.59
C ALA A 357 22.77 -0.99 -1.47
N LEU A 358 22.67 -1.69 -2.60
CA LEU A 358 23.78 -1.85 -3.53
C LEU A 358 24.19 -0.51 -4.16
N GLY A 359 23.22 0.36 -4.48
CA GLY A 359 23.47 1.72 -4.97
C GLY A 359 24.22 2.57 -3.95
N VAL A 360 23.82 2.52 -2.68
CA VAL A 360 24.55 3.16 -1.55
C VAL A 360 26.00 2.64 -1.48
N GLY A 361 26.18 1.32 -1.55
CA GLY A 361 27.52 0.72 -1.53
C GLY A 361 28.39 1.16 -2.71
N ALA A 362 27.84 1.19 -3.91
CA ALA A 362 28.56 1.60 -5.12
C ALA A 362 28.95 3.09 -5.08
N VAL A 363 28.00 3.98 -4.76
CA VAL A 363 28.23 5.44 -4.73
C VAL A 363 29.19 5.81 -3.59
N ALA A 364 29.02 5.19 -2.42
CA ALA A 364 29.91 5.43 -1.27
C ALA A 364 31.38 5.07 -1.54
N ALA A 365 31.63 4.03 -2.36
CA ALA A 365 32.99 3.63 -2.74
C ALA A 365 33.55 4.46 -3.91
N ALA A 366 32.72 5.09 -4.72
CA ALA A 366 33.14 5.69 -5.98
C ALA A 366 34.26 6.74 -5.80
N TRP A 367 34.05 7.73 -4.93
CA TRP A 367 35.02 8.79 -4.68
C TRP A 367 36.31 8.30 -4.00
N PRO A 368 36.27 7.50 -2.90
CA PRO A 368 37.47 6.93 -2.30
C PRO A 368 38.26 6.06 -3.27
N ALA A 369 37.60 5.20 -4.02
CA ALA A 369 38.27 4.31 -4.98
C ALA A 369 38.94 5.10 -6.11
N TRP A 370 38.27 6.10 -6.65
CA TRP A 370 38.85 7.00 -7.66
C TRP A 370 40.09 7.73 -7.09
N ARG A 371 40.02 8.26 -5.88
CA ARG A 371 41.15 8.94 -5.24
C ARG A 371 42.33 8.00 -5.02
N MET A 372 42.08 6.79 -4.51
CA MET A 372 43.12 5.78 -4.27
C MET A 372 43.78 5.27 -5.56
N SER A 373 43.05 5.23 -6.68
CA SER A 373 43.62 4.83 -7.96
C SER A 373 44.70 5.79 -8.48
N ARG A 374 44.64 7.07 -8.08
CA ARG A 374 45.54 8.15 -8.54
C ARG A 374 46.70 8.46 -7.58
N ILE A 375 46.83 7.74 -6.45
CA ILE A 375 47.91 7.99 -5.48
C ILE A 375 49.24 7.57 -6.04
N ASP A 376 50.25 8.44 -5.87
CA ASP A 376 51.66 8.11 -6.19
C ASP A 376 52.24 7.14 -5.17
N ILE A 377 53.03 6.16 -5.66
CA ILE A 377 53.68 5.12 -4.84
C ILE A 377 54.56 5.75 -3.76
N VAL A 378 55.37 6.77 -4.13
CA VAL A 378 56.26 7.44 -3.22
C VAL A 378 55.53 8.19 -2.09
N ALA A 379 54.46 8.89 -2.43
CA ALA A 379 53.64 9.57 -1.44
C ALA A 379 52.96 8.61 -0.47
N GLY A 380 52.50 7.43 -0.97
CA GLY A 380 51.86 6.42 -0.15
C GLY A 380 52.80 5.70 0.82
N LEU A 381 54.07 5.50 0.44
CA LEU A 381 55.07 4.84 1.30
C LEU A 381 55.69 5.78 2.35
N ARG A 382 55.74 7.10 2.09
CA ARG A 382 56.20 8.11 3.08
C ARG A 382 55.29 8.27 4.32
N HIS A 383 54.07 7.73 4.29
CA HIS A 383 53.13 7.79 5.42
C HIS A 383 53.35 6.67 6.45
N VAL A 384 54.41 5.91 6.33
CA VAL A 384 54.76 4.79 7.23
C VAL A 384 55.84 5.19 8.27
N GLY A 385 56.28 6.45 8.27
CA GLY A 385 57.22 7.00 9.24
C GLY A 385 56.58 7.95 10.21
#